data_ae2ffc99fd233a620bc3ea0aeafa78f0
#
_entry.id   ae2ffc99fd233a620bc3ea0aeafa78f0
#
_cell.length_a   1.000
_cell.length_b   1.000
_cell.length_c   1.000
_cell.angle_alpha   90.00
_cell.angle_beta   90.00
_cell.angle_gamma   90.00
#
_symmetry.space_group_name_H-M   'P 1'
#
loop_
_entity.id
_entity.type
_entity.pdbx_description
1 polymer ?
#
loop_
_entity_poly.entity_id
_entity_poly.type
_entity_poly.pdbx_seq_one_letter_code
_entity_poly.pdbx_strand_id
1 'polypeptide(L)'
;MKQYDIIVVGTGGATIVADAAQKKGLKVAIIEKGKFGGTCLTRGCIPTKVMVTAANAIQEVEEFKKIGINVGDATMDWDTVAKRTWHMIDKSAGIYDYYNAYDNVDVYRGAASFVSDKVMNIHLNDGSGIVEITAPTIILGTGGYSNIPNVPGLKEAGFLSSESLFGDKFPKQPYKSLAVLGAGPIGVEFGHVFDAAGTEVTIIQHNVRLVPKEDEEISEHLLQNYRARGINVILNQDTVEIRQEDGLKVVVTKDRSTGEITELR
;
A
#
# COMPACT_ATOMS: atom_id res chain seq x y z
N MET A 1 23.41 28.61 -0.37
CA MET A 1 22.50 28.00 0.63
C MET A 1 21.24 28.84 0.77
N LYS A 2 20.04 28.29 0.52
CA LYS A 2 18.77 29.01 0.74
C LYS A 2 18.31 28.82 2.18
N GLN A 3 17.65 29.82 2.75
CA GLN A 3 17.17 29.83 4.13
C GLN A 3 15.65 29.81 4.19
N TYR A 4 15.09 29.00 5.09
CA TYR A 4 13.67 28.83 5.36
C TYR A 4 13.40 28.95 6.86
N ASP A 5 12.17 29.23 7.24
CA ASP A 5 11.71 29.14 8.63
C ASP A 5 11.48 27.69 9.03
N ILE A 6 11.01 26.89 8.05
CA ILE A 6 10.73 25.47 8.25
C ILE A 6 11.00 24.68 6.96
N ILE A 7 11.59 23.50 7.11
CA ILE A 7 11.72 22.50 6.06
C ILE A 7 10.83 21.30 6.40
N VAL A 8 10.05 20.84 5.43
CA VAL A 8 9.21 19.62 5.55
C VAL A 8 9.66 18.60 4.52
N VAL A 9 10.16 17.46 4.99
CA VAL A 9 10.63 16.35 4.14
C VAL A 9 9.56 15.28 4.07
N GLY A 10 8.98 15.11 2.88
CA GLY A 10 7.87 14.19 2.60
C GLY A 10 6.52 14.88 2.58
N THR A 11 5.65 14.42 1.68
CA THR A 11 4.33 15.03 1.41
C THR A 11 3.15 14.16 1.87
N GLY A 12 3.39 13.28 2.85
CA GLY A 12 2.34 12.55 3.56
C GLY A 12 1.75 13.37 4.70
N GLY A 13 1.59 12.78 5.89
CA GLY A 13 1.04 13.45 7.06
C GLY A 13 1.77 14.72 7.52
N ALA A 14 3.03 14.90 7.13
CA ALA A 14 3.81 16.08 7.45
C ALA A 14 3.30 17.36 6.74
N THR A 15 2.51 17.25 5.67
CA THR A 15 1.92 18.42 4.99
C THR A 15 1.01 19.26 5.87
N ILE A 16 0.43 18.68 6.92
CA ILE A 16 -0.36 19.42 7.93
C ILE A 16 0.49 20.56 8.55
N VAL A 17 1.78 20.28 8.79
CA VAL A 17 2.70 21.31 9.33
C VAL A 17 3.05 22.34 8.26
N ALA A 18 3.27 21.91 7.01
CA ALA A 18 3.52 22.81 5.90
C ALA A 18 2.36 23.78 5.69
N ASP A 19 1.11 23.28 5.70
CA ASP A 19 -0.10 24.10 5.58
C ASP A 19 -0.22 25.12 6.71
N ALA A 20 0.03 24.70 7.95
CA ALA A 20 -0.04 25.58 9.10
C ALA A 20 1.05 26.69 9.06
N ALA A 21 2.26 26.33 8.63
CA ALA A 21 3.36 27.27 8.49
C ALA A 21 3.12 28.28 7.35
N GLN A 22 2.68 27.78 6.19
CA GLN A 22 2.36 28.62 5.03
C GLN A 22 1.28 29.67 5.37
N LYS A 23 0.18 29.25 6.04
CA LYS A 23 -0.91 30.15 6.47
C LYS A 23 -0.45 31.23 7.47
N LYS A 24 0.61 30.99 8.20
CA LYS A 24 1.23 31.95 9.12
C LYS A 24 2.23 32.89 8.42
N GLY A 25 2.41 32.75 7.10
CA GLY A 25 3.35 33.54 6.31
C GLY A 25 4.83 33.16 6.49
N LEU A 26 5.09 31.98 7.09
CA LEU A 26 6.45 31.45 7.22
C LEU A 26 6.98 31.02 5.85
N LYS A 27 8.30 31.17 5.65
CA LYS A 27 8.97 30.66 4.46
C LYS A 27 9.21 29.16 4.60
N VAL A 28 8.56 28.37 3.76
CA VAL A 28 8.53 26.90 3.84
C VAL A 28 9.26 26.26 2.66
N ALA A 29 10.11 25.27 2.92
CA ALA A 29 10.57 24.34 1.90
C ALA A 29 9.86 23.00 2.05
N ILE A 30 9.28 22.47 0.97
CA ILE A 30 8.69 21.13 0.91
C ILE A 30 9.53 20.28 -0.03
N ILE A 31 9.92 19.07 0.42
CA ILE A 31 10.77 18.17 -0.35
C ILE A 31 10.06 16.83 -0.51
N GLU A 32 9.91 16.35 -1.75
CA GLU A 32 9.36 15.04 -2.06
C GLU A 32 10.18 14.33 -3.14
N LYS A 33 10.63 13.11 -2.84
CA LYS A 33 11.41 12.30 -3.79
C LYS A 33 10.55 11.52 -4.78
N GLY A 34 9.30 11.28 -4.45
CA GLY A 34 8.38 10.46 -5.24
C GLY A 34 7.13 11.22 -5.71
N LYS A 35 6.01 10.50 -5.73
CA LYS A 35 4.71 11.13 -5.97
C LYS A 35 4.25 11.87 -4.71
N PHE A 36 3.67 13.04 -4.90
CA PHE A 36 3.12 13.86 -3.81
C PHE A 36 1.88 13.22 -3.17
N GLY A 37 1.65 13.47 -1.87
CA GLY A 37 0.50 12.94 -1.14
C GLY A 37 0.82 11.73 -0.26
N GLY A 38 2.07 11.27 -0.26
CA GLY A 38 2.56 10.18 0.59
C GLY A 38 1.90 8.83 0.31
N THR A 39 2.10 7.89 1.20
CA THR A 39 1.61 6.51 1.06
C THR A 39 0.10 6.44 0.90
N CYS A 40 -0.66 7.19 1.68
CA CYS A 40 -2.12 7.10 1.69
C CYS A 40 -2.74 7.38 0.31
N LEU A 41 -2.32 8.45 -0.36
CA LEU A 41 -2.86 8.82 -1.68
C LEU A 41 -2.27 7.96 -2.81
N THR A 42 -0.99 7.61 -2.74
CA THR A 42 -0.28 7.09 -3.92
C THR A 42 -0.16 5.57 -3.98
N ARG A 43 -0.16 4.89 -2.82
CA ARG A 43 0.11 3.44 -2.74
C ARG A 43 -0.47 2.75 -1.50
N GLY A 44 -1.50 3.36 -0.90
CA GLY A 44 -2.13 2.86 0.33
C GLY A 44 -3.64 3.05 0.33
N CYS A 45 -4.13 3.88 1.26
CA CYS A 45 -5.55 3.99 1.60
C CYS A 45 -6.44 4.30 0.39
N ILE A 46 -6.14 5.34 -0.36
CA ILE A 46 -7.02 5.83 -1.42
C ILE A 46 -7.15 4.83 -2.57
N PRO A 47 -6.05 4.38 -3.22
CA PRO A 47 -6.17 3.41 -4.31
C PRO A 47 -6.76 2.08 -3.84
N THR A 48 -6.44 1.61 -2.64
CA THR A 48 -7.03 0.39 -2.08
C THR A 48 -8.55 0.54 -1.91
N LYS A 49 -9.04 1.68 -1.38
CA LYS A 49 -10.48 1.89 -1.20
C LYS A 49 -11.25 2.01 -2.52
N VAL A 50 -10.62 2.49 -3.59
CA VAL A 50 -11.23 2.43 -4.94
C VAL A 50 -11.49 0.99 -5.36
N MET A 51 -10.52 0.10 -5.13
CA MET A 51 -10.64 -1.32 -5.45
C MET A 51 -11.62 -2.04 -4.51
N VAL A 52 -11.53 -1.79 -3.20
CA VAL A 52 -12.43 -2.34 -2.18
C VAL A 52 -13.89 -1.95 -2.44
N THR A 53 -14.16 -0.73 -2.93
CA THR A 53 -15.51 -0.30 -3.27
C THR A 53 -16.11 -1.19 -4.38
N ALA A 54 -15.32 -1.55 -5.39
CA ALA A 54 -15.77 -2.47 -6.43
C ALA A 54 -15.99 -3.90 -5.89
N ALA A 55 -15.08 -4.36 -5.03
CA ALA A 55 -15.20 -5.68 -4.39
C ALA A 55 -16.42 -5.77 -3.46
N ASN A 56 -16.71 -4.72 -2.70
CA ASN A 56 -17.90 -4.64 -1.87
C ASN A 56 -19.18 -4.71 -2.70
N ALA A 57 -19.25 -4.03 -3.85
CA ALA A 57 -20.41 -4.08 -4.72
C ALA A 57 -20.66 -5.49 -5.27
N ILE A 58 -19.62 -6.23 -5.64
CA ILE A 58 -19.74 -7.67 -6.03
C ILE A 58 -20.31 -8.48 -4.86
N GLN A 59 -19.78 -8.28 -3.67
CA GLN A 59 -20.25 -8.99 -2.47
C GLN A 59 -21.70 -8.67 -2.13
N GLU A 60 -22.11 -7.41 -2.27
CA GLU A 60 -23.47 -6.96 -2.02
C GLU A 60 -24.48 -7.62 -2.97
N VAL A 61 -24.11 -7.82 -4.24
CA VAL A 61 -24.93 -8.57 -5.20
C VAL A 61 -25.15 -10.01 -4.75
N GLU A 62 -24.14 -10.67 -4.19
CA GLU A 62 -24.30 -12.02 -3.63
C GLU A 62 -25.21 -12.03 -2.37
N GLU A 63 -25.13 -11.00 -1.54
CA GLU A 63 -26.00 -10.86 -0.38
C GLU A 63 -27.48 -10.64 -0.79
N PHE A 64 -27.76 -9.94 -1.89
CA PHE A 64 -29.11 -9.77 -2.42
C PHE A 64 -29.79 -11.09 -2.75
N LYS A 65 -29.06 -12.08 -3.25
CA LYS A 65 -29.59 -13.43 -3.51
C LYS A 65 -30.13 -14.10 -2.24
N LYS A 66 -29.50 -13.87 -1.08
CA LYS A 66 -29.91 -14.44 0.21
C LYS A 66 -31.25 -13.90 0.73
N ILE A 67 -31.62 -12.71 0.31
CA ILE A 67 -32.92 -12.06 0.67
C ILE A 67 -33.97 -12.18 -0.45
N GLY A 68 -33.70 -13.03 -1.47
CA GLY A 68 -34.66 -13.32 -2.54
C GLY A 68 -34.64 -12.36 -3.72
N ILE A 69 -33.60 -11.51 -3.86
CA ILE A 69 -33.46 -10.59 -5.00
C ILE A 69 -32.53 -11.25 -6.04
N ASN A 70 -33.05 -11.49 -7.23
CA ASN A 70 -32.29 -12.05 -8.34
C ASN A 70 -31.72 -10.93 -9.23
N VAL A 71 -30.41 -10.73 -9.17
CA VAL A 71 -29.67 -9.68 -9.91
C VAL A 71 -28.69 -10.24 -10.94
N GLY A 72 -28.72 -11.56 -11.19
CA GLY A 72 -27.72 -12.21 -12.02
C GLY A 72 -26.34 -12.27 -11.38
N ASP A 73 -25.33 -12.71 -12.13
CA ASP A 73 -23.95 -12.79 -11.64
C ASP A 73 -23.23 -11.47 -11.93
N ALA A 74 -22.62 -10.90 -10.89
CA ALA A 74 -21.81 -9.71 -11.03
C ALA A 74 -20.35 -10.09 -11.30
N THR A 75 -19.71 -9.40 -12.23
CA THR A 75 -18.30 -9.57 -12.55
C THR A 75 -17.58 -8.22 -12.47
N MET A 76 -16.29 -8.25 -12.11
CA MET A 76 -15.47 -7.05 -12.04
C MET A 76 -14.81 -6.77 -13.39
N ASP A 77 -15.12 -5.61 -13.98
CA ASP A 77 -14.30 -5.07 -15.09
C ASP A 77 -13.00 -4.50 -14.49
N TRP A 78 -11.96 -5.33 -14.52
CA TRP A 78 -10.66 -4.99 -13.95
C TRP A 78 -10.03 -3.76 -14.60
N ASP A 79 -10.17 -3.57 -15.92
CA ASP A 79 -9.60 -2.43 -16.62
C ASP A 79 -10.26 -1.11 -16.17
N THR A 80 -11.57 -1.10 -16.00
CA THR A 80 -12.29 0.06 -15.45
C THR A 80 -11.89 0.34 -14.00
N VAL A 81 -11.75 -0.68 -13.15
CA VAL A 81 -11.29 -0.50 -11.76
C VAL A 81 -9.86 0.01 -11.72
N ALA A 82 -8.97 -0.53 -12.57
CA ALA A 82 -7.60 -0.05 -12.72
C ALA A 82 -7.55 1.44 -13.12
N LYS A 83 -8.28 1.83 -14.16
CA LYS A 83 -8.35 3.24 -14.62
C LYS A 83 -8.84 4.18 -13.53
N ARG A 84 -9.86 3.79 -12.76
CA ARG A 84 -10.35 4.58 -11.63
C ARG A 84 -9.30 4.70 -10.53
N THR A 85 -8.58 3.62 -10.24
CA THR A 85 -7.51 3.58 -9.25
C THR A 85 -6.38 4.53 -9.63
N TRP A 86 -5.90 4.44 -10.87
CA TRP A 86 -4.85 5.33 -11.38
C TRP A 86 -5.29 6.78 -11.46
N HIS A 87 -6.53 7.06 -11.87
CA HIS A 87 -7.07 8.41 -11.85
C HIS A 87 -6.99 9.05 -10.44
N MET A 88 -7.24 8.27 -9.38
CA MET A 88 -7.11 8.79 -8.01
C MET A 88 -5.65 9.01 -7.60
N ILE A 89 -4.75 8.10 -7.99
CA ILE A 89 -3.32 8.25 -7.73
C ILE A 89 -2.76 9.49 -8.45
N ASP A 90 -3.18 9.74 -9.68
CA ASP A 90 -2.67 10.83 -10.51
C ASP A 90 -3.10 12.23 -10.00
N LYS A 91 -4.14 12.31 -9.14
CA LYS A 91 -4.45 13.55 -8.40
C LYS A 91 -3.29 14.03 -7.52
N SER A 92 -2.32 13.16 -7.23
CA SER A 92 -1.08 13.52 -6.54
C SER A 92 -0.31 14.67 -7.21
N ALA A 93 -0.43 14.82 -8.55
CA ALA A 93 0.20 15.91 -9.28
C ALA A 93 -0.33 17.28 -8.85
N GLY A 94 -1.62 17.39 -8.59
CA GLY A 94 -2.25 18.64 -8.14
C GLY A 94 -1.76 19.15 -6.78
N ILE A 95 -1.18 18.28 -5.96
CA ILE A 95 -0.59 18.71 -4.66
C ILE A 95 0.67 19.54 -4.90
N TYR A 96 1.48 19.18 -5.89
CA TYR A 96 2.64 19.98 -6.28
C TYR A 96 2.20 21.39 -6.71
N ASP A 97 1.21 21.48 -7.61
CA ASP A 97 0.71 22.74 -8.13
C ASP A 97 0.10 23.60 -7.02
N TYR A 98 -0.62 22.96 -6.09
CA TYR A 98 -1.20 23.62 -4.91
C TYR A 98 -0.13 24.35 -4.08
N TYR A 99 0.95 23.65 -3.70
CA TYR A 99 2.00 24.28 -2.90
C TYR A 99 2.85 25.27 -3.70
N ASN A 100 3.10 25.00 -4.97
CA ASN A 100 3.90 25.86 -5.84
C ASN A 100 3.19 27.18 -6.21
N ALA A 101 1.89 27.29 -5.92
CA ALA A 101 1.13 28.52 -6.12
C ALA A 101 1.33 29.57 -5.00
N TYR A 102 2.03 29.24 -3.90
CA TYR A 102 2.25 30.16 -2.80
C TYR A 102 3.65 30.79 -2.86
N ASP A 103 3.73 32.12 -2.77
CA ASP A 103 4.99 32.86 -2.85
C ASP A 103 5.97 32.56 -1.69
N ASN A 104 5.45 32.09 -0.57
CA ASN A 104 6.25 31.75 0.62
C ASN A 104 6.57 30.22 0.72
N VAL A 105 6.31 29.44 -0.33
CA VAL A 105 6.59 27.99 -0.37
C VAL A 105 7.47 27.65 -1.56
N ASP A 106 8.64 27.09 -1.31
CA ASP A 106 9.46 26.46 -2.34
C ASP A 106 9.25 24.92 -2.31
N VAL A 107 8.91 24.34 -3.45
CA VAL A 107 8.67 22.89 -3.58
C VAL A 107 9.80 22.23 -4.37
N TYR A 108 10.43 21.23 -3.78
CA TYR A 108 11.54 20.51 -4.39
C TYR A 108 11.14 19.05 -4.69
N ARG A 109 11.31 18.65 -5.93
CA ARG A 109 11.25 17.25 -6.36
C ARG A 109 12.64 16.65 -6.27
N GLY A 110 12.93 15.93 -5.18
CA GLY A 110 14.27 15.42 -4.95
C GLY A 110 14.41 14.64 -3.64
N ALA A 111 15.56 14.03 -3.47
CA ALA A 111 15.93 13.32 -2.25
C ALA A 111 16.80 14.24 -1.35
N ALA A 112 16.36 14.42 -0.11
CA ALA A 112 17.08 15.22 0.87
C ALA A 112 18.00 14.36 1.76
N SER A 113 19.16 14.88 2.08
CA SER A 113 20.10 14.31 3.05
C SER A 113 20.70 15.40 3.92
N PHE A 114 20.95 15.12 5.19
CA PHE A 114 21.69 16.01 6.07
C PHE A 114 23.17 16.05 5.69
N VAL A 115 23.74 17.24 5.69
CA VAL A 115 25.20 17.44 5.57
C VAL A 115 25.80 17.97 6.87
N SER A 116 25.03 18.64 7.68
CA SER A 116 25.36 19.04 9.04
C SER A 116 24.07 19.29 9.84
N ASP A 117 24.21 19.72 11.10
CA ASP A 117 23.03 20.13 11.87
C ASP A 117 22.27 21.25 11.15
N LYS A 118 20.95 21.07 10.97
CA LYS A 118 20.05 22.03 10.29
C LYS A 118 20.38 22.35 8.82
N VAL A 119 21.36 21.70 8.18
CA VAL A 119 21.69 21.88 6.76
C VAL A 119 21.42 20.62 5.97
N MET A 120 20.71 20.76 4.87
CA MET A 120 20.34 19.65 3.99
C MET A 120 20.75 19.92 2.54
N ASN A 121 21.20 18.88 1.85
CA ASN A 121 21.31 18.84 0.40
C ASN A 121 20.11 18.14 -0.19
N ILE A 122 19.55 18.69 -1.26
CA ILE A 122 18.48 18.10 -2.05
C ILE A 122 19.07 17.72 -3.41
N HIS A 123 19.11 16.44 -3.70
CA HIS A 123 19.45 15.91 -5.03
C HIS A 123 18.19 15.96 -5.89
N LEU A 124 18.16 16.86 -6.87
CA LEU A 124 16.99 17.07 -7.71
C LEU A 124 16.76 15.89 -8.67
N ASN A 125 15.50 15.48 -8.82
CA ASN A 125 15.13 14.33 -9.64
C ASN A 125 15.36 14.53 -11.14
N ASP A 126 15.40 15.78 -11.61
CA ASP A 126 15.64 16.14 -13.01
C ASP A 126 17.13 16.15 -13.40
N GLY A 127 18.01 15.85 -12.45
CA GLY A 127 19.45 15.81 -12.66
C GLY A 127 20.09 17.23 -12.74
N SER A 128 19.35 18.31 -12.48
CA SER A 128 19.87 19.69 -12.56
C SER A 128 20.88 20.02 -11.45
N GLY A 129 21.05 19.12 -10.48
CA GLY A 129 22.10 19.24 -9.47
C GLY A 129 21.63 19.11 -8.03
N ILE A 130 22.34 19.80 -7.14
CA ILE A 130 22.11 19.75 -5.70
C ILE A 130 21.76 21.16 -5.22
N VAL A 131 20.70 21.27 -4.42
CA VAL A 131 20.30 22.49 -3.74
C VAL A 131 20.58 22.37 -2.26
N GLU A 132 21.41 23.27 -1.71
CA GLU A 132 21.69 23.33 -0.27
C GLU A 132 20.72 24.29 0.42
N ILE A 133 20.07 23.81 1.48
CA ILE A 133 19.06 24.54 2.26
C ILE A 133 19.28 24.40 3.77
N THR A 134 18.76 25.37 4.53
CA THR A 134 18.78 25.32 5.99
C THR A 134 17.52 25.93 6.58
N ALA A 135 17.15 25.47 7.78
CA ALA A 135 16.08 26.05 8.59
C ALA A 135 16.31 25.74 10.08
N PRO A 136 15.84 26.59 10.99
CA PRO A 136 15.87 26.30 12.43
C PRO A 136 14.98 25.10 12.79
N THR A 137 13.93 24.82 12.00
CA THR A 137 13.00 23.69 12.21
C THR A 137 12.95 22.81 10.98
N ILE A 138 13.16 21.51 11.17
CA ILE A 138 13.07 20.50 10.11
C ILE A 138 12.12 19.40 10.56
N ILE A 139 11.10 19.14 9.75
CA ILE A 139 10.10 18.08 9.97
C ILE A 139 10.41 16.91 9.04
N LEU A 140 10.66 15.75 9.64
CA LEU A 140 10.93 14.52 8.91
C LEU A 140 9.65 13.68 8.79
N GLY A 141 8.96 13.83 7.68
CA GLY A 141 7.79 13.04 7.29
C GLY A 141 8.11 12.01 6.23
N THR A 142 9.26 11.32 6.35
CA THR A 142 9.84 10.44 5.32
C THR A 142 9.07 9.14 5.11
N GLY A 143 8.07 8.87 5.97
CA GLY A 143 7.24 7.66 5.88
C GLY A 143 7.99 6.38 6.27
N GLY A 144 7.43 5.26 5.80
CA GLY A 144 8.00 3.93 5.98
C GLY A 144 8.11 3.19 4.64
N TYR A 145 8.63 1.99 4.71
CA TYR A 145 8.69 1.04 3.59
C TYR A 145 8.09 -0.29 4.01
N SER A 146 7.73 -1.11 3.01
CA SER A 146 7.18 -2.43 3.27
C SER A 146 8.22 -3.33 3.96
N ASN A 147 7.83 -3.94 5.08
CA ASN A 147 8.65 -4.96 5.72
C ASN A 147 8.56 -6.25 4.91
N ILE A 148 9.64 -6.62 4.24
CA ILE A 148 9.72 -7.84 3.45
C ILE A 148 10.32 -8.94 4.33
N PRO A 149 9.60 -10.03 4.59
CA PRO A 149 10.11 -11.11 5.42
C PRO A 149 11.32 -11.78 4.76
N ASN A 150 12.26 -12.20 5.58
CA ASN A 150 13.43 -12.94 5.10
C ASN A 150 13.09 -14.43 4.94
N VAL A 151 12.35 -14.75 3.89
CA VAL A 151 11.97 -16.12 3.51
C VAL A 151 12.85 -16.56 2.36
N PRO A 152 13.56 -17.71 2.48
CA PRO A 152 14.33 -18.30 1.40
C PRO A 152 13.53 -18.41 0.10
N GLY A 153 14.11 -17.96 -1.02
CA GLY A 153 13.51 -18.00 -2.35
C GLY A 153 12.46 -16.93 -2.64
N LEU A 154 12.04 -16.11 -1.65
CA LEU A 154 11.02 -15.07 -1.87
C LEU A 154 11.44 -14.04 -2.93
N LYS A 155 12.69 -13.60 -2.88
CA LYS A 155 13.20 -12.58 -3.82
C LYS A 155 13.35 -13.16 -5.23
N GLU A 156 13.85 -14.36 -5.34
CA GLU A 156 14.08 -15.09 -6.59
C GLU A 156 12.77 -15.43 -7.29
N ALA A 157 11.77 -15.89 -6.53
CA ALA A 157 10.44 -16.16 -7.04
C ALA A 157 9.67 -14.87 -7.40
N GLY A 158 10.10 -13.73 -6.86
CA GLY A 158 9.43 -12.45 -7.01
C GLY A 158 8.13 -12.34 -6.22
N PHE A 159 7.85 -11.15 -5.73
CA PHE A 159 6.67 -10.86 -4.91
C PHE A 159 6.09 -9.48 -5.21
N LEU A 160 4.91 -9.23 -4.64
CA LEU A 160 4.26 -7.93 -4.63
C LEU A 160 4.26 -7.36 -3.20
N SER A 161 4.40 -6.07 -3.09
CA SER A 161 4.02 -5.28 -1.93
C SER A 161 2.97 -4.26 -2.35
N SER A 162 2.30 -3.60 -1.42
CA SER A 162 1.37 -2.50 -1.75
C SER A 162 2.05 -1.40 -2.56
N GLU A 163 3.34 -1.16 -2.30
CA GLU A 163 4.13 -0.18 -3.04
C GLU A 163 4.35 -0.59 -4.50
N SER A 164 4.77 -1.83 -4.77
CA SER A 164 4.98 -2.32 -6.13
C SER A 164 3.67 -2.58 -6.88
N LEU A 165 2.61 -2.96 -6.16
CA LEU A 165 1.28 -3.15 -6.76
C LEU A 165 0.73 -1.83 -7.31
N PHE A 166 0.81 -0.73 -6.55
CA PHE A 166 0.44 0.61 -7.03
C PHE A 166 1.61 1.34 -7.73
N GLY A 167 2.57 0.60 -8.24
CA GLY A 167 3.72 1.03 -9.00
C GLY A 167 3.81 0.32 -10.35
N ASP A 168 4.97 -0.24 -10.60
CA ASP A 168 5.34 -0.90 -11.86
C ASP A 168 4.76 -2.31 -12.04
N LYS A 169 4.23 -2.92 -10.97
CA LYS A 169 3.72 -4.30 -10.95
C LYS A 169 2.19 -4.40 -10.89
N PHE A 170 1.47 -3.33 -11.23
CA PHE A 170 0.01 -3.41 -11.29
C PHE A 170 -0.40 -4.40 -12.39
N PRO A 171 -1.19 -5.45 -12.07
CA PRO A 171 -1.51 -6.49 -13.05
C PRO A 171 -2.50 -5.99 -14.09
N LYS A 172 -2.28 -6.38 -15.35
CA LYS A 172 -3.20 -6.08 -16.47
C LYS A 172 -4.52 -6.83 -16.37
N GLN A 173 -4.52 -7.98 -15.69
CA GLN A 173 -5.67 -8.84 -15.41
C GLN A 173 -5.53 -9.36 -13.98
N PRO A 174 -6.62 -9.73 -13.30
CA PRO A 174 -6.52 -10.42 -12.03
C PRO A 174 -5.67 -11.69 -12.15
N TYR A 175 -4.96 -12.05 -11.11
CA TYR A 175 -4.20 -13.30 -11.06
C TYR A 175 -5.16 -14.48 -11.02
N LYS A 176 -4.76 -15.64 -11.55
CA LYS A 176 -5.52 -16.89 -11.40
C LYS A 176 -5.53 -17.35 -9.94
N SER A 177 -4.37 -17.29 -9.30
CA SER A 177 -4.19 -17.59 -7.88
C SER A 177 -3.26 -16.58 -7.23
N LEU A 178 -3.46 -16.34 -5.93
CA LEU A 178 -2.68 -15.39 -5.15
C LEU A 178 -2.48 -15.90 -3.73
N ALA A 179 -1.22 -16.07 -3.32
CA ALA A 179 -0.86 -16.28 -1.93
C ALA A 179 -0.56 -14.92 -1.26
N VAL A 180 -1.26 -14.62 -0.17
CA VAL A 180 -1.07 -13.40 0.64
C VAL A 180 -0.35 -13.78 1.92
N LEU A 181 0.89 -13.29 2.08
CA LEU A 181 1.69 -13.54 3.27
C LEU A 181 1.42 -12.46 4.33
N GLY A 182 0.68 -12.83 5.34
CA GLY A 182 0.23 -11.95 6.43
C GLY A 182 -1.20 -11.46 6.26
N ALA A 183 -1.95 -11.53 7.35
CA ALA A 183 -3.36 -11.14 7.43
C ALA A 183 -3.58 -9.91 8.33
N GLY A 184 -2.70 -8.92 8.22
CA GLY A 184 -2.97 -7.57 8.70
C GLY A 184 -3.98 -6.84 7.78
N PRO A 185 -4.35 -5.58 8.07
CA PRO A 185 -5.34 -4.83 7.29
C PRO A 185 -5.07 -4.85 5.78
N ILE A 186 -3.82 -4.68 5.37
CA ILE A 186 -3.42 -4.68 3.94
C ILE A 186 -3.69 -6.05 3.31
N GLY A 187 -3.28 -7.13 3.98
CA GLY A 187 -3.42 -8.49 3.44
C GLY A 187 -4.88 -8.90 3.28
N VAL A 188 -5.73 -8.61 4.27
CA VAL A 188 -7.16 -8.93 4.18
C VAL A 188 -7.86 -8.08 3.12
N GLU A 189 -7.56 -6.78 3.01
CA GLU A 189 -8.16 -5.93 1.98
C GLU A 189 -7.81 -6.40 0.56
N PHE A 190 -6.54 -6.73 0.30
CA PHE A 190 -6.16 -7.29 -1.01
C PHE A 190 -6.72 -8.69 -1.25
N GLY A 191 -6.77 -9.53 -0.22
CA GLY A 191 -7.46 -10.82 -0.31
C GLY A 191 -8.92 -10.66 -0.77
N HIS A 192 -9.64 -9.73 -0.16
CA HIS A 192 -11.01 -9.39 -0.53
C HIS A 192 -11.15 -8.88 -1.97
N VAL A 193 -10.27 -7.96 -2.39
CA VAL A 193 -10.30 -7.35 -3.73
C VAL A 193 -10.04 -8.40 -4.81
N PHE A 194 -9.01 -9.22 -4.65
CA PHE A 194 -8.64 -10.21 -5.64
C PHE A 194 -9.64 -11.37 -5.70
N ASP A 195 -10.19 -11.80 -4.57
CA ASP A 195 -11.28 -12.78 -4.52
C ASP A 195 -12.50 -12.28 -5.30
N ALA A 196 -12.95 -11.06 -5.04
CA ALA A 196 -14.06 -10.45 -5.79
C ALA A 196 -13.76 -10.28 -7.29
N ALA A 197 -12.49 -10.23 -7.69
CA ALA A 197 -12.06 -10.19 -9.09
C ALA A 197 -11.92 -11.61 -9.70
N GLY A 198 -12.26 -12.67 -8.97
CA GLY A 198 -12.24 -14.06 -9.43
C GLY A 198 -10.89 -14.76 -9.27
N THR A 199 -9.98 -14.22 -8.47
CA THR A 199 -8.70 -14.85 -8.11
C THR A 199 -8.91 -15.89 -7.01
N GLU A 200 -8.32 -17.07 -7.14
CA GLU A 200 -8.22 -18.04 -6.05
C GLU A 200 -7.23 -17.53 -4.99
N VAL A 201 -7.76 -17.12 -3.82
CA VAL A 201 -6.96 -16.46 -2.79
C VAL A 201 -6.65 -17.39 -1.64
N THR A 202 -5.37 -17.49 -1.27
CA THR A 202 -4.91 -18.15 -0.05
C THR A 202 -4.21 -17.10 0.85
N ILE A 203 -4.72 -16.90 2.06
CA ILE A 203 -4.12 -16.04 3.08
C ILE A 203 -3.37 -16.90 4.09
N ILE A 204 -2.07 -16.66 4.23
CA ILE A 204 -1.19 -17.38 5.15
C ILE A 204 -0.81 -16.44 6.29
N GLN A 205 -1.18 -16.80 7.51
CA GLN A 205 -0.98 -15.96 8.68
C GLN A 205 -0.15 -16.66 9.76
N HIS A 206 0.90 -15.97 10.19
CA HIS A 206 1.75 -16.38 11.29
C HIS A 206 1.00 -16.51 12.64
N ASN A 207 0.09 -15.58 12.92
CA ASN A 207 -0.71 -15.60 14.13
C ASN A 207 -1.90 -16.56 14.01
N VAL A 208 -2.52 -16.86 15.16
CA VAL A 208 -3.68 -17.75 15.28
C VAL A 208 -5.00 -17.09 14.80
N ARG A 209 -4.97 -15.81 14.40
CA ARG A 209 -6.15 -15.08 13.93
C ARG A 209 -5.81 -14.04 12.87
N LEU A 210 -6.80 -13.66 12.05
CA LEU A 210 -6.72 -12.51 11.16
C LEU A 210 -6.67 -11.22 11.96
N VAL A 211 -6.16 -10.15 11.35
CA VAL A 211 -6.09 -8.80 11.95
C VAL A 211 -5.81 -8.82 13.46
N PRO A 212 -4.68 -9.37 13.89
CA PRO A 212 -4.45 -9.76 15.29
C PRO A 212 -4.41 -8.59 16.29
N LYS A 213 -4.47 -7.35 15.79
CA LYS A 213 -4.54 -6.12 16.61
C LYS A 213 -5.96 -5.66 16.88
N GLU A 214 -6.93 -6.24 16.18
CA GLU A 214 -8.35 -5.96 16.37
C GLU A 214 -8.92 -6.89 17.44
N ASP A 215 -10.15 -6.60 17.89
CA ASP A 215 -10.86 -7.44 18.84
C ASP A 215 -11.05 -8.86 18.31
N GLU A 216 -11.06 -9.83 19.20
CA GLU A 216 -11.13 -11.25 18.86
C GLU A 216 -12.41 -11.59 18.09
N GLU A 217 -13.54 -11.02 18.51
CA GLU A 217 -14.83 -11.18 17.85
C GLU A 217 -14.82 -10.68 16.40
N ILE A 218 -14.13 -9.54 16.15
CA ILE A 218 -13.97 -8.99 14.80
C ILE A 218 -13.10 -9.92 13.94
N SER A 219 -12.01 -10.43 14.52
CA SER A 219 -11.12 -11.38 13.82
C SER A 219 -11.85 -12.65 13.46
N GLU A 220 -12.64 -13.20 14.36
CA GLU A 220 -13.43 -14.44 14.13
C GLU A 220 -14.51 -14.21 13.09
N HIS A 221 -15.27 -13.12 13.18
CA HIS A 221 -16.30 -12.78 12.20
C HIS A 221 -15.72 -12.64 10.79
N LEU A 222 -14.57 -11.96 10.67
CA LEU A 222 -13.87 -11.82 9.39
C LEU A 222 -13.41 -13.17 8.84
N LEU A 223 -12.88 -14.05 9.69
CA LEU A 223 -12.45 -15.40 9.31
C LEU A 223 -13.60 -16.23 8.78
N GLN A 224 -14.73 -16.26 9.49
CA GLN A 224 -15.93 -16.97 9.07
C GLN A 224 -16.44 -16.46 7.72
N ASN A 225 -16.49 -15.15 7.54
CA ASN A 225 -16.92 -14.52 6.30
C ASN A 225 -16.02 -14.89 5.12
N TYR A 226 -14.70 -14.85 5.31
CA TYR A 226 -13.75 -15.19 4.25
C TYR A 226 -13.84 -16.65 3.85
N ARG A 227 -13.92 -17.57 4.82
CA ARG A 227 -14.10 -19.00 4.56
C ARG A 227 -15.42 -19.31 3.87
N ALA A 228 -16.51 -18.65 4.27
CA ALA A 228 -17.82 -18.81 3.63
C ALA A 228 -17.83 -18.39 2.15
N ARG A 229 -16.92 -17.49 1.75
CA ARG A 229 -16.71 -17.04 0.37
C ARG A 229 -15.75 -17.93 -0.42
N GLY A 230 -15.09 -18.88 0.22
CA GLY A 230 -14.12 -19.76 -0.42
C GLY A 230 -12.67 -19.27 -0.37
N ILE A 231 -12.39 -18.16 0.32
CA ILE A 231 -11.02 -17.72 0.57
C ILE A 231 -10.35 -18.73 1.49
N ASN A 232 -9.24 -19.31 1.04
CA ASN A 232 -8.46 -20.22 1.86
C ASN A 232 -7.68 -19.45 2.91
N VAL A 233 -7.95 -19.66 4.20
CA VAL A 233 -7.27 -18.98 5.30
C VAL A 233 -6.56 -19.99 6.17
N ILE A 234 -5.23 -19.91 6.18
CA ILE A 234 -4.33 -20.80 6.92
C ILE A 234 -3.68 -19.98 8.02
N LEU A 235 -4.01 -20.29 9.26
CA LEU A 235 -3.55 -19.60 10.45
C LEU A 235 -2.43 -20.38 11.14
N ASN A 236 -1.67 -19.69 12.02
CA ASN A 236 -0.61 -20.29 12.82
C ASN A 236 0.50 -20.94 11.98
N GLN A 237 0.83 -20.34 10.83
CA GLN A 237 1.79 -20.88 9.88
C GLN A 237 2.98 -19.94 9.67
N ASP A 238 4.18 -20.45 9.78
CA ASP A 238 5.39 -19.80 9.29
C ASP A 238 5.59 -20.14 7.81
N THR A 239 5.81 -19.14 6.97
CA THR A 239 6.30 -19.37 5.61
C THR A 239 7.80 -19.62 5.69
N VAL A 240 8.25 -20.81 5.34
CA VAL A 240 9.64 -21.25 5.53
C VAL A 240 10.46 -21.25 4.24
N GLU A 241 9.81 -21.37 3.10
CA GLU A 241 10.45 -21.34 1.79
C GLU A 241 9.44 -20.91 0.71
N ILE A 242 9.95 -20.26 -0.34
CA ILE A 242 9.21 -20.06 -1.58
C ILE A 242 10.11 -20.48 -2.73
N ARG A 243 9.59 -21.31 -3.64
CA ARG A 243 10.31 -21.74 -4.83
C ARG A 243 9.42 -21.68 -6.06
N GLN A 244 10.03 -21.73 -7.22
CA GLN A 244 9.33 -21.73 -8.49
C GLN A 244 9.47 -23.11 -9.12
N GLU A 245 8.34 -23.75 -9.44
CA GLU A 245 8.26 -25.05 -10.08
C GLU A 245 7.23 -24.99 -11.22
N ASP A 246 7.62 -25.42 -12.41
CA ASP A 246 6.74 -25.48 -13.60
C ASP A 246 5.96 -24.21 -13.90
N GLY A 247 6.57 -23.06 -13.60
CA GLY A 247 5.95 -21.73 -13.80
C GLY A 247 5.01 -21.29 -12.69
N LEU A 248 4.78 -22.12 -11.67
CA LEU A 248 4.03 -21.79 -10.47
C LEU A 248 4.95 -21.44 -9.30
N LYS A 249 4.43 -20.66 -8.36
CA LYS A 249 5.10 -20.40 -7.08
C LYS A 249 4.58 -21.41 -6.05
N VAL A 250 5.51 -22.17 -5.48
CA VAL A 250 5.21 -23.07 -4.37
C VAL A 250 5.57 -22.36 -3.07
N VAL A 251 4.61 -22.22 -2.18
CA VAL A 251 4.80 -21.65 -0.84
C VAL A 251 4.82 -22.79 0.16
N VAL A 252 5.95 -22.95 0.84
CA VAL A 252 6.12 -23.97 1.89
C VAL A 252 5.85 -23.34 3.23
N THR A 253 4.90 -23.91 3.96
CA THR A 253 4.53 -23.46 5.30
C THR A 253 4.84 -24.51 6.35
N LYS A 254 5.03 -24.06 7.58
CA LYS A 254 5.22 -24.91 8.75
C LYS A 254 4.24 -24.51 9.83
N ASP A 255 3.41 -25.45 10.27
CA ASP A 255 2.53 -25.24 11.42
C ASP A 255 3.34 -25.05 12.70
N ARG A 256 3.05 -23.97 13.40
CA ARG A 256 3.81 -23.54 14.59
C ARG A 256 3.53 -24.40 15.83
N SER A 257 2.41 -25.09 15.86
CA SER A 257 2.03 -25.96 16.97
C SER A 257 2.52 -27.40 16.77
N THR A 258 2.35 -27.94 15.54
CA THR A 258 2.63 -29.33 15.23
C THR A 258 3.99 -29.54 14.56
N GLY A 259 4.52 -28.49 13.90
CA GLY A 259 5.73 -28.58 13.08
C GLY A 259 5.49 -29.21 11.70
N GLU A 260 4.25 -29.54 11.35
CA GLU A 260 3.89 -30.11 10.06
C GLU A 260 4.24 -29.15 8.91
N ILE A 261 4.78 -29.70 7.84
CA ILE A 261 5.13 -28.96 6.62
C ILE A 261 4.05 -29.19 5.56
N THR A 262 3.57 -28.10 4.98
CA THR A 262 2.59 -28.12 3.89
C THR A 262 3.09 -27.31 2.70
N GLU A 263 2.86 -27.79 1.48
CA GLU A 263 3.14 -27.09 0.24
C GLU A 263 1.85 -26.60 -0.41
N LEU A 264 1.84 -25.32 -0.78
CA LEU A 264 0.73 -24.66 -1.48
C LEU A 264 1.21 -24.24 -2.87
N ARG A 265 0.41 -24.53 -3.88
CA ARG A 265 0.71 -24.25 -5.30
C ARG A 265 -0.28 -23.31 -5.91
#